data_d7b26faac438c968017c704270ab354d
#
_entry.id   d7b26faac438c968017c704270ab354d
#
_cell.length_a   1.000
_cell.length_b   1.000
_cell.length_c   1.000
_cell.angle_alpha   90.00
_cell.angle_beta   90.00
_cell.angle_gamma   90.00
#
_symmetry.space_group_name_H-M   'P 1'
#
loop_
_entity.id
_entity.type
_entity.pdbx_description
1 polymer ?
#
loop_
_entity_poly.entity_id
_entity_poly.type
_entity_poly.pdbx_seq_one_letter_code
_entity_poly.pdbx_strand_id
1 'polypeptide(L)'
;EIGSGLVGSEMCIRDREYPQAKLVRAVKGSVFDVAVDLRSDSKTYGKWFGVELTEENKKQFLIPEGFAHGFLVLSDVAEFCYKATDFWHLGDEGGLAWNDPAIGIEWPQLVGEYPGSADGSGYTLEDGTPINLSDKDQKWETLENTFKF
;
A
#
# COMPACT_ATOMS: atom_id res chain seq x y z
N GLU A 1 -8.27 2.15 -14.38
CA GLU A 1 -8.23 0.68 -14.30
C GLU A 1 -6.82 0.20 -13.98
N ILE A 2 -6.72 -0.79 -13.12
CA ILE A 2 -5.46 -1.38 -12.68
C ILE A 2 -5.55 -2.89 -12.90
N GLY A 3 -4.47 -3.51 -13.43
CA GLY A 3 -4.44 -4.93 -13.76
C GLY A 3 -4.12 -5.82 -12.56
N SER A 4 -4.45 -7.11 -12.70
CA SER A 4 -4.17 -8.17 -11.73
C SER A 4 -2.68 -8.25 -11.37
N GLY A 5 -2.38 -8.61 -10.14
CA GLY A 5 -1.02 -8.76 -9.63
C GLY A 5 -0.27 -7.44 -9.40
N LEU A 6 -0.91 -6.29 -9.67
CA LEU A 6 -0.33 -5.02 -9.28
C LEU A 6 -0.35 -4.93 -7.75
N VAL A 7 0.82 -5.02 -7.14
CA VAL A 7 1.04 -4.45 -5.82
C VAL A 7 1.10 -2.96 -6.07
N GLY A 8 -0.02 -2.30 -5.80
CA GLY A 8 -0.16 -0.89 -6.11
C GLY A 8 0.67 -0.07 -5.20
N SER A 9 1.39 0.69 -5.85
CA SER A 9 2.34 1.61 -5.40
C SER A 9 1.73 2.84 -4.82
N GLU A 10 1.29 2.74 -3.66
CA GLU A 10 1.33 3.89 -2.80
C GLU A 10 1.49 3.42 -1.34
N MET A 11 2.49 2.56 -1.07
CA MET A 11 3.13 2.64 0.25
C MET A 11 3.80 4.02 0.35
N CYS A 12 3.16 4.98 -0.33
CA CYS A 12 3.52 6.39 -0.33
C CYS A 12 3.14 6.97 1.02
N ILE A 13 4.12 7.44 1.70
CA ILE A 13 3.96 8.50 2.69
C ILE A 13 3.85 9.76 1.84
N ARG A 14 2.64 10.25 1.60
CA ARG A 14 2.51 11.58 1.06
C ARG A 14 2.67 12.58 2.17
N ASP A 15 3.59 13.48 1.90
CA ASP A 15 3.69 14.81 2.42
C ASP A 15 4.33 14.93 3.79
N ARG A 16 5.62 15.12 3.75
CA ARG A 16 6.42 15.51 4.92
C ARG A 16 5.94 16.83 5.50
N GLU A 17 5.49 17.77 4.65
CA GLU A 17 5.02 19.08 5.04
C GLU A 17 3.49 19.22 4.93
N TYR A 18 2.81 18.41 4.10
CA TYR A 18 1.38 18.49 3.81
C TYR A 18 0.68 17.13 3.98
N PRO A 19 0.54 16.65 5.22
CA PRO A 19 -0.05 15.34 5.48
C PRO A 19 -1.49 15.26 4.97
N GLN A 20 -1.83 14.17 4.29
CA GLN A 20 -3.14 13.96 3.70
C GLN A 20 -3.83 12.74 4.30
N ALA A 21 -5.08 12.91 4.67
CA ALA A 21 -5.97 11.77 4.88
C ALA A 21 -6.59 11.33 3.54
N LYS A 22 -6.85 10.04 3.40
CA LYS A 22 -7.44 9.47 2.19
C LYS A 22 -8.66 8.62 2.53
N LEU A 23 -9.72 8.78 1.75
CA LEU A 23 -10.89 7.90 1.78
C LEU A 23 -10.91 7.12 0.47
N VAL A 24 -10.73 5.81 0.56
CA VAL A 24 -10.55 4.93 -0.59
C VAL A 24 -11.66 3.89 -0.71
N ARG A 25 -11.94 3.43 -1.93
CA ARG A 25 -12.84 2.31 -2.23
C ARG A 25 -12.55 1.68 -3.58
N ALA A 26 -12.88 0.40 -3.76
CA ALA A 26 -13.01 -0.21 -5.08
C ALA A 26 -14.43 0.02 -5.61
N VAL A 27 -14.55 0.48 -6.87
CA VAL A 27 -15.83 0.63 -7.57
C VAL A 27 -16.07 -0.50 -8.57
N LYS A 28 -14.99 -1.21 -8.94
CA LYS A 28 -15.02 -2.43 -9.74
C LYS A 28 -13.89 -3.36 -9.28
N GLY A 29 -14.13 -4.67 -9.29
CA GLY A 29 -13.15 -5.67 -8.87
C GLY A 29 -12.86 -5.63 -7.38
N SER A 30 -11.66 -6.11 -7.00
CA SER A 30 -11.26 -6.22 -5.60
C SER A 30 -9.79 -5.86 -5.39
N VAL A 31 -9.52 -5.23 -4.23
CA VAL A 31 -8.18 -4.90 -3.76
C VAL A 31 -8.06 -5.23 -2.28
N PHE A 32 -6.88 -5.62 -1.84
CA PHE A 32 -6.51 -5.64 -0.42
C PHE A 32 -5.76 -4.36 -0.12
N ASP A 33 -6.35 -3.52 0.70
CA ASP A 33 -5.86 -2.18 1.03
C ASP A 33 -5.24 -2.14 2.42
N VAL A 34 -4.08 -1.52 2.57
CA VAL A 34 -3.27 -1.54 3.79
C VAL A 34 -2.87 -0.14 4.21
N ALA A 35 -3.00 0.14 5.50
CA ALA A 35 -2.46 1.34 6.14
C ALA A 35 -1.46 0.95 7.23
N VAL A 36 -0.32 1.65 7.29
CA VAL A 36 0.73 1.46 8.31
C VAL A 36 0.91 2.75 9.09
N ASP A 37 0.82 2.69 10.41
CA ASP A 37 1.00 3.86 11.28
C ASP A 37 2.49 4.26 11.35
N LEU A 38 2.80 5.47 10.90
CA LEU A 38 4.17 6.04 10.92
C LEU A 38 4.33 7.22 11.88
N ARG A 39 3.34 7.47 12.72
CA ARG A 39 3.42 8.53 13.74
C ARG A 39 4.31 8.05 14.88
N SER A 40 5.46 8.70 15.04
CA SER A 40 6.53 8.27 15.94
C SER A 40 6.12 8.21 17.43
N ASP A 41 5.15 9.01 17.84
CA ASP A 41 4.61 9.07 19.20
C ASP A 41 3.37 8.18 19.41
N SER A 42 2.94 7.48 18.35
CA SER A 42 1.76 6.59 18.41
C SER A 42 2.07 5.27 19.10
N LYS A 43 1.13 4.78 19.89
CA LYS A 43 1.18 3.43 20.47
C LYS A 43 1.12 2.31 19.42
N THR A 44 0.68 2.64 18.22
CA THR A 44 0.56 1.72 17.08
C THR A 44 1.60 1.97 16.00
N TYR A 45 2.65 2.74 16.30
CA TYR A 45 3.76 2.95 15.38
C TYR A 45 4.28 1.63 14.80
N GLY A 46 4.42 1.55 13.48
CA GLY A 46 4.85 0.36 12.75
C GLY A 46 3.80 -0.76 12.67
N LYS A 47 2.59 -0.58 13.23
CA LYS A 47 1.49 -1.54 13.07
C LYS A 47 0.72 -1.24 11.80
N TRP A 48 0.27 -2.31 11.16
CA TRP A 48 -0.54 -2.22 9.96
C TRP A 48 -1.95 -2.76 10.18
N PHE A 49 -2.87 -2.29 9.34
CA PHE A 49 -4.22 -2.79 9.23
C PHE A 49 -4.55 -2.95 7.74
N GLY A 50 -5.10 -4.10 7.37
CA GLY A 50 -5.50 -4.41 6.02
C GLY A 50 -6.98 -4.73 5.92
N VAL A 51 -7.60 -4.39 4.80
CA VAL A 51 -9.00 -4.64 4.52
C VAL A 51 -9.22 -4.92 3.04
N GLU A 52 -10.05 -5.91 2.74
CA GLU A 52 -10.49 -6.15 1.38
C GLU A 52 -11.63 -5.19 1.01
N LEU A 53 -11.43 -4.46 -0.11
CA LEU A 53 -12.40 -3.54 -0.70
C LEU A 53 -12.85 -4.11 -2.04
N THR A 54 -14.15 -4.31 -2.21
CA THR A 54 -14.74 -4.86 -3.44
C THR A 54 -15.93 -4.06 -3.92
N GLU A 55 -16.30 -4.24 -5.20
CA GLU A 55 -17.52 -3.65 -5.75
C GLU A 55 -18.79 -4.15 -5.07
N GLU A 56 -18.76 -5.40 -4.53
CA GLU A 56 -19.88 -6.00 -3.83
C GLU A 56 -20.01 -5.52 -2.40
N ASN A 57 -18.88 -5.50 -1.64
CA ASN A 57 -18.92 -5.14 -0.22
C ASN A 57 -19.08 -3.64 0.01
N LYS A 58 -18.76 -2.82 -1.00
CA LYS A 58 -18.93 -1.35 -0.98
C LYS A 58 -18.27 -0.66 0.21
N LYS A 59 -17.32 -1.32 0.84
CA LYS A 59 -16.57 -0.75 1.96
C LYS A 59 -15.77 0.46 1.50
N GLN A 60 -15.60 1.39 2.42
CA GLN A 60 -14.69 2.51 2.28
C GLN A 60 -13.68 2.43 3.42
N PHE A 61 -12.44 2.75 3.11
CA PHE A 61 -11.38 2.78 4.11
C PHE A 61 -10.85 4.19 4.26
N LEU A 62 -10.93 4.71 5.47
CA LEU A 62 -10.35 6.01 5.83
C LEU A 62 -8.94 5.79 6.38
N ILE A 63 -7.95 6.35 5.69
CA ILE A 63 -6.55 6.33 6.06
C ILE A 63 -6.23 7.73 6.61
N PRO A 64 -5.96 7.87 7.91
CA PRO A 64 -5.63 9.15 8.52
C PRO A 64 -4.28 9.70 8.04
N GLU A 65 -4.03 10.97 8.31
CA GLU A 65 -2.70 11.58 8.17
C GLU A 65 -1.66 10.83 9.02
N GLY A 66 -0.42 10.79 8.55
CA GLY A 66 0.66 10.10 9.23
C GLY A 66 0.69 8.58 9.04
N PHE A 67 -0.10 8.07 8.09
CA PHE A 67 -0.08 6.65 7.71
C PHE A 67 0.52 6.46 6.31
N ALA A 68 1.33 5.43 6.14
CA ALA A 68 1.64 4.90 4.81
C ALA A 68 0.43 4.12 4.30
N HIS A 69 0.21 4.17 2.98
CA HIS A 69 -0.92 3.54 2.31
C HIS A 69 -0.43 2.72 1.12
N GLY A 70 -0.91 1.50 0.99
CA GLY A 70 -0.63 0.62 -0.13
C GLY A 70 -1.76 -0.36 -0.38
N PHE A 71 -1.75 -1.02 -1.54
CA PHE A 71 -2.76 -2.01 -1.88
C PHE A 71 -2.22 -3.10 -2.81
N LEU A 72 -2.88 -4.25 -2.82
CA LEU A 72 -2.69 -5.36 -3.76
C LEU A 72 -3.99 -5.58 -4.53
N VAL A 73 -3.90 -5.62 -5.85
CA VAL A 73 -5.06 -5.93 -6.72
C VAL A 73 -5.29 -7.44 -6.74
N LEU A 74 -6.48 -7.86 -6.33
CA LEU A 74 -6.86 -9.28 -6.18
C LEU A 74 -7.68 -9.81 -7.37
N SER A 75 -8.21 -8.94 -8.22
CA SER A 75 -9.00 -9.30 -9.42
C SER A 75 -8.24 -8.99 -10.70
N ASP A 76 -8.69 -9.52 -11.84
CA ASP A 76 -8.07 -9.27 -13.14
C ASP A 76 -7.97 -7.79 -13.48
N VAL A 77 -8.98 -7.01 -13.08
CA VAL A 77 -9.06 -5.57 -13.21
C VAL A 77 -9.73 -4.97 -11.98
N ALA A 78 -9.21 -3.88 -11.47
CA ALA A 78 -9.87 -3.09 -10.45
C ALA A 78 -9.97 -1.61 -10.87
N GLU A 79 -11.08 -0.98 -10.51
CA GLU A 79 -11.23 0.48 -10.54
C GLU A 79 -11.22 0.98 -9.09
N PHE A 80 -10.19 1.73 -8.75
CA PHE A 80 -9.93 2.20 -7.42
C PHE A 80 -10.08 3.71 -7.34
N CYS A 81 -10.94 4.18 -6.45
CA CYS A 81 -11.24 5.60 -6.27
C CYS A 81 -10.80 6.06 -4.90
N TYR A 82 -10.23 7.24 -4.84
CA TYR A 82 -9.89 7.87 -3.58
C TYR A 82 -10.23 9.36 -3.56
N LYS A 83 -10.46 9.88 -2.36
CA LYS A 83 -10.54 11.32 -2.06
C LYS A 83 -9.44 11.64 -1.06
N ALA A 84 -8.69 12.70 -1.33
CA ALA A 84 -7.66 13.22 -0.42
C ALA A 84 -8.12 14.55 0.18
N THR A 85 -7.62 14.87 1.37
CA THR A 85 -7.95 16.12 2.07
C THR A 85 -7.16 17.31 1.59
N ASP A 86 -6.08 17.08 0.83
CA ASP A 86 -5.26 18.13 0.25
C ASP A 86 -4.83 17.79 -1.18
N PHE A 87 -4.27 18.76 -1.91
CA PHE A 87 -3.74 18.59 -3.26
C PHE A 87 -2.42 17.85 -3.25
N TRP A 88 -2.09 17.25 -4.39
CA TRP A 88 -0.80 16.62 -4.59
C TRP A 88 0.33 17.66 -4.73
N HIS A 89 1.41 17.48 -3.98
CA HIS A 89 2.61 18.31 -4.01
C HIS A 89 3.78 17.51 -4.60
N LEU A 90 4.34 18.02 -5.71
CA LEU A 90 5.46 17.36 -6.39
C LEU A 90 6.72 17.40 -5.51
N GLY A 91 7.33 16.23 -5.29
CA GLY A 91 8.61 16.12 -4.58
C GLY A 91 8.49 15.94 -3.06
N ASP A 92 7.27 15.94 -2.51
CA ASP A 92 7.00 15.70 -1.10
C ASP A 92 6.61 14.24 -0.80
N GLU A 93 6.86 13.34 -1.74
CA GLU A 93 6.57 11.92 -1.60
C GLU A 93 7.69 11.19 -0.85
N GLY A 94 7.32 10.35 0.10
CA GLY A 94 8.14 9.32 0.69
C GLY A 94 7.48 7.96 0.51
N GLY A 95 8.11 6.89 0.94
CA GLY A 95 7.52 5.56 0.85
C GLY A 95 8.13 4.59 1.84
N LEU A 96 7.44 3.46 1.96
CA LEU A 96 7.79 2.36 2.84
C LEU A 96 7.90 1.10 2.00
N ALA A 97 8.94 0.30 2.22
CA ALA A 97 9.10 -0.95 1.51
C ALA A 97 7.92 -1.89 1.77
N TRP A 98 7.24 -2.32 0.71
CA TRP A 98 6.04 -3.15 0.75
C TRP A 98 6.29 -4.52 1.42
N ASN A 99 7.53 -4.99 1.37
CA ASN A 99 7.99 -6.28 1.91
C ASN A 99 8.89 -6.13 3.15
N ASP A 100 8.80 -5.03 3.88
CA ASP A 100 9.62 -4.82 5.08
C ASP A 100 9.27 -5.85 6.16
N PRO A 101 10.24 -6.69 6.58
CA PRO A 101 10.01 -7.71 7.61
C PRO A 101 9.72 -7.11 9.00
N ALA A 102 10.14 -5.88 9.27
CA ALA A 102 9.85 -5.21 10.53
C ALA A 102 8.37 -4.85 10.68
N ILE A 103 7.66 -4.69 9.56
CA ILE A 103 6.22 -4.44 9.51
C ILE A 103 5.46 -5.74 9.39
N GLY A 104 5.92 -6.65 8.52
CA GLY A 104 5.36 -7.98 8.34
C GLY A 104 3.93 -7.96 7.79
N ILE A 105 3.67 -7.18 6.74
CA ILE A 105 2.35 -7.16 6.10
C ILE A 105 2.08 -8.55 5.51
N GLU A 106 0.96 -9.15 5.90
CA GLU A 106 0.49 -10.41 5.36
C GLU A 106 -0.37 -10.14 4.12
N TRP A 107 0.28 -10.06 2.96
CA TRP A 107 -0.40 -9.87 1.69
C TRP A 107 -1.16 -11.13 1.29
N PRO A 108 -2.49 -11.08 1.09
CA PRO A 108 -3.26 -12.24 0.68
C PRO A 108 -2.85 -12.72 -0.70
N GLN A 109 -2.94 -14.02 -0.97
CA GLN A 109 -2.63 -14.66 -2.25
C GLN A 109 -1.15 -14.50 -2.70
N LEU A 110 -0.29 -13.89 -1.90
CA LEU A 110 1.11 -13.74 -2.23
C LEU A 110 1.90 -14.99 -1.85
N VAL A 111 2.63 -15.55 -2.83
CA VAL A 111 3.47 -16.73 -2.68
C VAL A 111 4.91 -16.35 -2.99
N GLY A 112 5.84 -16.73 -2.10
CA GLY A 112 7.27 -16.46 -2.23
C GLY A 112 8.00 -16.53 -0.91
N GLU A 113 9.32 -16.47 -0.94
CA GLU A 113 10.15 -16.40 0.27
C GLU A 113 10.18 -14.95 0.79
N TYR A 114 9.67 -14.74 1.97
CA TYR A 114 9.62 -13.43 2.62
C TYR A 114 10.77 -13.24 3.61
N PRO A 115 11.48 -12.07 3.64
CA PRO A 115 11.42 -11.00 2.66
C PRO A 115 12.20 -11.35 1.39
N GLY A 116 11.56 -11.33 0.24
CA GLY A 116 12.22 -11.49 -1.05
C GLY A 116 12.82 -10.19 -1.59
N SER A 117 13.10 -10.15 -2.90
CA SER A 117 13.63 -8.95 -3.54
C SER A 117 12.64 -7.80 -3.51
N ALA A 118 13.13 -6.57 -3.35
CA ALA A 118 12.31 -5.36 -3.34
C ALA A 118 11.61 -5.11 -4.69
N ASP A 119 12.17 -5.61 -5.80
CA ASP A 119 11.59 -5.55 -7.14
C ASP A 119 10.47 -6.57 -7.38
N GLY A 120 10.12 -7.37 -6.37
CA GLY A 120 9.09 -8.39 -6.45
C GLY A 120 9.52 -9.69 -7.14
N SER A 121 10.77 -9.80 -7.60
CA SER A 121 11.26 -11.05 -8.19
C SER A 121 11.24 -12.18 -7.17
N GLY A 122 10.70 -13.34 -7.58
CA GLY A 122 10.49 -14.48 -6.69
C GLY A 122 9.13 -14.52 -5.99
N TYR A 123 8.27 -13.52 -6.22
CA TYR A 123 6.89 -13.52 -5.75
C TYR A 123 5.90 -13.71 -6.92
N THR A 124 4.87 -14.48 -6.65
CA THR A 124 3.71 -14.63 -7.52
C THR A 124 2.43 -14.59 -6.69
N LEU A 125 1.30 -14.41 -7.35
CA LEU A 125 0.02 -14.75 -6.73
C LEU A 125 -0.16 -16.28 -6.71
N GLU A 126 -1.13 -16.76 -5.93
CA GLU A 126 -1.44 -18.21 -5.83
C GLU A 126 -1.76 -18.86 -7.18
N ASP A 127 -2.27 -18.12 -8.14
CA ASP A 127 -2.54 -18.58 -9.52
C ASP A 127 -1.29 -18.60 -10.42
N GLY A 128 -0.11 -18.23 -9.88
CA GLY A 128 1.14 -18.15 -10.61
C GLY A 128 1.38 -16.85 -11.35
N THR A 129 0.47 -15.87 -11.27
CA THR A 129 0.65 -14.54 -11.87
C THR A 129 1.81 -13.82 -11.17
N PRO A 130 2.84 -13.36 -11.90
CA PRO A 130 3.90 -12.56 -11.32
C PRO A 130 3.34 -11.26 -10.72
N ILE A 131 3.86 -10.82 -9.57
CA ILE A 131 3.51 -9.50 -9.06
C ILE A 131 4.15 -8.42 -9.92
N ASN A 132 3.43 -7.32 -10.07
CA ASN A 132 3.90 -6.16 -10.79
C ASN A 132 4.01 -4.96 -9.83
N LEU A 133 5.21 -4.39 -9.74
CA LEU A 133 5.50 -3.24 -8.89
C LEU A 133 5.84 -2.04 -9.76
N SER A 134 5.41 -0.86 -9.37
CA SER A 134 5.91 0.33 -10.02
C SER A 134 7.38 0.56 -9.71
N ASP A 135 8.06 1.35 -10.55
CA ASP A 135 9.47 1.70 -10.34
C ASP A 135 9.72 2.41 -9.00
N LYS A 136 8.72 3.07 -8.46
CA LYS A 136 8.77 3.74 -7.17
C LYS A 136 8.77 2.74 -6.02
N ASP A 137 7.87 1.73 -6.07
CA ASP A 137 7.70 0.75 -5.00
C ASP A 137 8.89 -0.16 -4.79
N GLN A 138 9.69 -0.33 -5.83
CA GLN A 138 10.93 -1.10 -5.79
C GLN A 138 12.06 -0.39 -5.05
N LYS A 139 11.90 0.88 -4.69
CA LYS A 139 12.99 1.76 -4.20
C LYS A 139 12.72 2.36 -2.83
N TRP A 140 11.58 2.05 -2.21
CA TRP A 140 11.22 2.61 -0.93
C TRP A 140 12.08 2.07 0.21
N GLU A 141 12.27 2.91 1.22
CA GLU A 141 13.05 2.61 2.40
C GLU A 141 12.29 1.69 3.39
N THR A 142 13.04 1.00 4.23
CA THR A 142 12.47 0.23 5.34
C THR A 142 11.94 1.15 6.45
N LEU A 143 11.15 0.62 7.38
CA LEU A 143 10.61 1.35 8.53
C LEU A 143 11.70 2.06 9.35
N GLU A 144 12.88 1.46 9.42
CA GLU A 144 14.02 2.05 10.14
C GLU A 144 14.49 3.35 9.51
N ASN A 145 14.55 3.40 8.18
CA ASN A 145 15.16 4.47 7.39
C ASN A 145 14.15 5.43 6.78
N THR A 146 12.86 5.05 6.75
CA THR A 146 11.82 5.89 6.19
C THR A 146 11.50 7.09 7.08
N PHE A 147 10.83 8.06 6.51
CA PHE A 147 10.34 9.24 7.22
C PHE A 147 9.32 8.85 8.30
N LYS A 148 9.32 9.60 9.42
CA LYS A 148 8.42 9.43 10.57
C LYS A 148 7.72 10.76 10.85
N PHE A 149 6.44 10.69 11.15
CA PHE A 149 5.66 11.84 11.59
C PHE A 149 5.80 12.08 13.09
#